data_13393ecdcffb8f7253c3e682daeb8bf0
#
_entry.id   13393ecdcffb8f7253c3e682daeb8bf0
#
_cell.length_a   1.000
_cell.length_b   1.000
_cell.length_c   1.000
_cell.angle_alpha   90.00
_cell.angle_beta   90.00
_cell.angle_gamma   90.00
#
_symmetry.space_group_name_H-M   'P 1'
#
loop_
_entity.id
_entity.type
_entity.pdbx_description
1 polymer ?
#
loop_
_entity_poly.entity_id
_entity_poly.type
_entity_poly.pdbx_seq_one_letter_code
_entity_poly.pdbx_strand_id
1 'polypeptide(L)'
;MDTGRRPKRVAHLIQETLSRIFLEEFQGDNGLITVTRVEMSADLQTAHVYLSLFGELEEQALWERLEKSKGYLRRSIASEVKLRYNPSLVFYRDPTPEYESRIDQLIKRLKDDEK
;
A
#
# COMPACT_ATOMS: atom_id res chain seq x y z
N MET A 1 -5.55 -22.65 -16.63
CA MET A 1 -6.55 -21.98 -15.79
C MET A 1 -5.98 -20.69 -15.24
N ASP A 2 -6.59 -19.58 -15.56
CA ASP A 2 -6.05 -18.25 -15.28
C ASP A 2 -6.45 -17.66 -13.93
N THR A 3 -7.13 -18.43 -13.08
CA THR A 3 -7.63 -17.94 -11.81
C THR A 3 -6.54 -17.44 -10.86
N GLY A 4 -5.29 -17.93 -10.98
CA GLY A 4 -4.17 -17.46 -10.19
C GLY A 4 -3.40 -16.29 -10.80
N ARG A 5 -3.37 -16.17 -12.12
CA ARG A 5 -2.62 -15.11 -12.83
C ARG A 5 -3.37 -13.79 -12.89
N ARG A 6 -4.67 -13.85 -13.17
CA ARG A 6 -5.48 -12.64 -13.32
C ARG A 6 -5.55 -11.82 -12.04
N PRO A 7 -5.83 -12.43 -10.86
CA PRO A 7 -5.81 -11.66 -9.62
C PRO A 7 -4.45 -11.03 -9.32
N LYS A 8 -3.35 -11.72 -9.59
CA LYS A 8 -2.00 -11.18 -9.37
C LYS A 8 -1.68 -10.03 -10.32
N ARG A 9 -2.08 -10.14 -11.58
CA ARG A 9 -1.89 -9.07 -12.56
C ARG A 9 -2.68 -7.83 -12.17
N VAL A 10 -3.95 -8.00 -11.82
CA VAL A 10 -4.80 -6.89 -11.38
C VAL A 10 -4.24 -6.26 -10.11
N ALA A 11 -3.82 -7.06 -9.14
CA ALA A 11 -3.19 -6.57 -7.91
C ALA A 11 -1.96 -5.71 -8.21
N HIS A 12 -1.11 -6.16 -9.12
CA HIS A 12 0.09 -5.41 -9.51
C HIS A 12 -0.25 -4.05 -10.14
N LEU A 13 -1.23 -4.02 -11.05
CA LEU A 13 -1.67 -2.79 -11.69
C LEU A 13 -2.27 -1.82 -10.68
N ILE A 14 -3.08 -2.32 -9.74
CA ILE A 14 -3.64 -1.49 -8.67
C ILE A 14 -2.53 -0.96 -7.78
N GLN A 15 -1.55 -1.79 -7.43
CA GLN A 15 -0.42 -1.37 -6.63
C GLN A 15 0.35 -0.23 -7.29
N GLU A 16 0.63 -0.33 -8.58
CA GLU A 16 1.32 0.73 -9.32
C GLU A 16 0.52 2.03 -9.31
N THR A 17 -0.77 1.96 -9.58
CA THR A 17 -1.65 3.12 -9.61
C THR A 17 -1.70 3.81 -8.24
N LEU A 18 -1.95 3.04 -7.17
CA LEU A 18 -2.03 3.59 -5.83
C LEU A 18 -0.68 4.13 -5.34
N SER A 19 0.41 3.45 -5.66
CA SER A 19 1.76 3.92 -5.26
C SER A 19 2.05 5.29 -5.86
N ARG A 20 1.70 5.50 -7.12
CA ARG A 20 1.87 6.78 -7.79
C ARG A 20 0.99 7.86 -7.14
N ILE A 21 -0.28 7.55 -6.89
CA ILE A 21 -1.21 8.52 -6.28
C ILE A 21 -0.74 8.89 -4.88
N PHE A 22 -0.33 7.93 -4.07
CA PHE A 22 0.13 8.20 -2.72
C PHE A 22 1.42 9.03 -2.73
N LEU A 23 2.31 8.77 -3.68
CA LEU A 23 3.53 9.55 -3.81
C LEU A 23 3.24 11.00 -4.21
N GLU A 24 2.31 11.23 -5.12
CA GLU A 24 2.01 12.55 -5.65
C GLU A 24 1.06 13.36 -4.78
N GLU A 25 0.10 12.72 -4.12
CA GLU A 25 -1.03 13.42 -3.50
C GLU A 25 -1.19 13.21 -2.00
N PHE A 26 -0.57 12.16 -1.44
CA PHE A 26 -0.78 11.78 -0.04
C PHE A 26 0.47 11.91 0.82
N GLN A 27 1.56 12.46 0.30
CA GLN A 27 2.75 12.67 1.10
C GLN A 27 2.52 13.84 2.05
N GLY A 28 2.66 13.58 3.34
CA GLY A 28 2.69 14.62 4.35
C GLY A 28 4.10 15.17 4.49
N ASP A 29 4.25 16.31 5.17
CA ASP A 29 5.55 16.95 5.34
C ASP A 29 6.53 16.09 6.14
N ASN A 30 6.04 15.20 6.99
CA ASN A 30 6.86 14.43 7.92
C ASN A 30 6.68 12.92 7.79
N GLY A 31 6.07 12.43 6.71
CA GLY A 31 5.83 11.01 6.60
C GLY A 31 5.71 10.49 5.18
N LEU A 32 5.90 9.19 5.03
CA LEU A 32 5.85 8.49 3.77
C LEU A 32 4.88 7.31 3.86
N ILE A 33 3.95 7.23 2.92
CA ILE A 33 3.03 6.11 2.77
C ILE A 33 3.49 5.27 1.59
N THR A 34 3.69 3.99 1.80
CA THR A 34 4.11 3.07 0.75
C THR A 34 3.14 1.90 0.67
N VAL A 35 2.70 1.56 -0.56
CA VAL A 35 1.93 0.35 -0.79
C VAL A 35 2.92 -0.82 -0.85
N THR A 36 2.89 -1.69 0.14
CA THR A 36 3.81 -2.82 0.19
C THR A 36 3.32 -3.99 -0.65
N ARG A 37 2.01 -4.19 -0.69
CA ARG A 37 1.42 -5.23 -1.53
C ARG A 37 -0.07 -4.99 -1.69
N VAL A 38 -0.64 -5.61 -2.71
CA VAL A 38 -2.08 -5.66 -2.95
C VAL A 38 -2.45 -7.10 -3.20
N GLU A 39 -3.50 -7.58 -2.52
CA GLU A 39 -4.05 -8.92 -2.73
C GLU A 39 -5.49 -8.80 -3.17
N MET A 40 -5.81 -9.41 -4.31
CA MET A 40 -7.18 -9.42 -4.83
C MET A 40 -7.93 -10.64 -4.35
N SER A 41 -9.20 -10.47 -4.02
CA SER A 41 -10.10 -11.62 -3.86
C SER A 41 -10.21 -12.38 -5.18
N ALA A 42 -10.54 -13.67 -5.10
CA ALA A 42 -10.62 -14.52 -6.30
C ALA A 42 -11.65 -14.02 -7.31
N ASP A 43 -12.73 -13.40 -6.83
CA ASP A 43 -13.79 -12.82 -7.68
C ASP A 43 -13.46 -11.41 -8.18
N LEU A 44 -12.30 -10.86 -7.84
CA LEU A 44 -11.83 -9.51 -8.20
C LEU A 44 -12.72 -8.38 -7.69
N GLN A 45 -13.52 -8.62 -6.68
CA GLN A 45 -14.42 -7.61 -6.12
C GLN A 45 -13.81 -6.81 -4.97
N THR A 46 -12.77 -7.32 -4.34
CA THR A 46 -12.10 -6.67 -3.21
C THR A 46 -10.61 -6.63 -3.41
N ALA A 47 -10.03 -5.45 -3.24
CA ALA A 47 -8.59 -5.25 -3.22
C ALA A 47 -8.15 -5.00 -1.78
N HIS A 48 -7.31 -5.89 -1.26
CA HIS A 48 -6.71 -5.75 0.06
C HIS A 48 -5.36 -5.06 -0.10
N VAL A 49 -5.27 -3.83 0.37
CA VAL A 49 -4.12 -2.95 0.18
C VAL A 49 -3.35 -2.83 1.48
N TYR A 50 -2.10 -3.25 1.47
CA TYR A 50 -1.22 -3.21 2.64
C TYR A 50 -0.28 -2.01 2.53
N LEU A 51 -0.24 -1.20 3.59
CA LEU A 51 0.49 0.05 3.63
C LEU A 51 1.56 0.03 4.71
N SER A 52 2.74 0.52 4.36
CA SER A 52 3.80 0.82 5.32
C SER A 52 3.82 2.32 5.57
N LEU A 53 3.94 2.71 6.83
CA LEU A 53 3.94 4.11 7.25
C LEU A 53 5.30 4.43 7.85
N PHE A 54 5.95 5.45 7.31
CA PHE A 54 7.24 5.92 7.78
C PHE A 54 7.16 7.38 8.19
N GLY A 55 7.89 7.73 9.26
CA GLY A 55 7.98 9.10 9.72
C GLY A 55 6.95 9.44 10.78
N GLU A 56 6.85 10.73 11.10
CA GLU A 56 5.90 11.24 12.09
C GLU A 56 4.54 11.44 11.43
N LEU A 57 3.74 10.39 11.43
CA LEU A 57 2.39 10.41 10.88
C LEU A 57 1.38 10.26 12.00
N GLU A 58 0.35 11.09 11.98
CA GLU A 58 -0.84 10.84 12.80
C GLU A 58 -1.65 9.76 12.10
N GLU A 59 -1.48 8.51 12.56
CA GLU A 59 -2.11 7.36 11.93
C GLU A 59 -3.62 7.48 11.85
N GLN A 60 -4.27 7.93 12.92
CA GLN A 60 -5.72 8.02 12.92
C GLN A 60 -6.22 9.01 11.87
N ALA A 61 -5.60 10.18 11.76
CA ALA A 61 -5.96 11.17 10.76
C ALA A 61 -5.73 10.62 9.34
N LEU A 62 -4.64 9.87 9.16
CA LEU A 62 -4.34 9.25 7.88
C LEU A 62 -5.39 8.21 7.50
N TRP A 63 -5.77 7.33 8.43
CA TRP A 63 -6.79 6.33 8.16
C TRP A 63 -8.13 6.96 7.82
N GLU A 64 -8.51 8.03 8.52
CA GLU A 64 -9.72 8.78 8.21
C GLU A 64 -9.66 9.39 6.82
N ARG A 65 -8.51 9.94 6.44
CA ARG A 65 -8.30 10.51 5.11
C ARG A 65 -8.40 9.44 4.02
N LEU A 66 -7.82 8.26 4.26
CA LEU A 66 -7.92 7.15 3.32
C LEU A 66 -9.36 6.70 3.13
N GLU A 67 -10.11 6.57 4.23
CA GLU A 67 -11.52 6.20 4.14
C GLU A 67 -12.33 7.22 3.34
N LYS A 68 -12.12 8.49 3.57
CA LYS A 68 -12.80 9.57 2.82
C LYS A 68 -12.37 9.60 1.35
N SER A 69 -11.18 9.14 1.05
CA SER A 69 -10.61 9.18 -0.31
C SER A 69 -10.92 7.93 -1.13
N LYS A 70 -11.58 6.91 -0.55
CA LYS A 70 -11.83 5.64 -1.26
C LYS A 70 -12.56 5.84 -2.58
N GLY A 71 -13.56 6.71 -2.64
CA GLY A 71 -14.28 6.99 -3.87
C GLY A 71 -13.37 7.53 -4.96
N TYR A 72 -12.53 8.49 -4.60
CA TYR A 72 -11.54 9.06 -5.52
C TYR A 72 -10.53 8.00 -5.99
N LEU A 73 -10.00 7.22 -5.05
CA LEU A 73 -9.02 6.17 -5.38
C LEU A 73 -9.63 5.11 -6.30
N ARG A 74 -10.88 4.71 -6.04
CA ARG A 74 -11.57 3.75 -6.89
C ARG A 74 -11.80 4.30 -8.30
N ARG A 75 -12.16 5.57 -8.43
CA ARG A 75 -12.32 6.21 -9.75
C ARG A 75 -10.99 6.27 -10.50
N SER A 76 -9.90 6.57 -9.79
CA SER A 76 -8.57 6.60 -10.39
C SER A 76 -8.16 5.23 -10.90
N ILE A 77 -8.40 4.18 -10.12
CA ILE A 77 -8.15 2.80 -10.53
C ILE A 77 -8.98 2.46 -11.76
N ALA A 78 -10.27 2.80 -11.75
CA ALA A 78 -11.18 2.50 -12.87
C ALA A 78 -10.73 3.17 -14.17
N SER A 79 -10.11 4.36 -14.08
CA SER A 79 -9.65 5.08 -15.28
C SER A 79 -8.37 4.49 -15.87
N GLU A 80 -7.53 3.86 -15.04
CA GLU A 80 -6.22 3.35 -15.47
C GLU A 80 -6.19 1.83 -15.65
N VAL A 81 -6.99 1.10 -14.88
CA VAL A 81 -7.04 -0.36 -14.93
C VAL A 81 -8.40 -0.77 -15.46
N LYS A 82 -8.40 -1.40 -16.63
CA LYS A 82 -9.66 -1.82 -17.26
C LYS A 82 -10.17 -3.09 -16.59
N LEU A 83 -11.14 -2.93 -15.71
CA LEU A 83 -11.75 -4.01 -14.97
C LEU A 83 -13.25 -4.03 -15.25
N ARG A 84 -13.84 -5.23 -15.21
CA ARG A 84 -15.28 -5.39 -15.38
C ARG A 84 -16.05 -4.74 -14.24
N TYR A 85 -15.53 -4.87 -13.02
CA TYR A 85 -16.11 -4.25 -11.84
C TYR A 85 -15.02 -3.49 -11.09
N ASN A 86 -15.39 -2.33 -10.56
CA ASN A 86 -14.48 -1.53 -9.77
C ASN A 86 -14.40 -2.13 -8.36
N PRO A 87 -13.24 -2.65 -7.92
CA PRO A 87 -13.17 -3.34 -6.65
C PRO A 87 -13.31 -2.39 -5.46
N SER A 88 -13.82 -2.93 -4.36
CA SER A 88 -13.78 -2.23 -3.08
C SER A 88 -12.37 -2.26 -2.54
N LEU A 89 -11.96 -1.18 -1.84
CA LEU A 89 -10.62 -1.08 -1.26
C LEU A 89 -10.72 -1.29 0.25
N VAL A 90 -9.86 -2.16 0.77
CA VAL A 90 -9.69 -2.36 2.21
C VAL A 90 -8.21 -2.13 2.51
N PHE A 91 -7.92 -1.23 3.44
CA PHE A 91 -6.56 -0.86 3.79
C PHE A 91 -6.12 -1.53 5.08
N TYR A 92 -4.89 -2.01 5.09
CA TYR A 92 -4.26 -2.63 6.25
C TYR A 92 -2.89 -2.02 6.46
N ARG A 93 -2.46 -1.94 7.71
CA ARG A 93 -1.09 -1.59 8.02
C ARG A 93 -0.21 -2.83 7.91
N ASP A 94 0.90 -2.71 7.18
CA ASP A 94 1.90 -3.77 7.09
C ASP A 94 3.13 -3.36 7.90
N PRO A 95 3.37 -3.96 9.07
CA PRO A 95 4.52 -3.60 9.90
C PRO A 95 5.83 -4.23 9.44
N THR A 96 5.81 -5.16 8.48
CA THR A 96 6.97 -5.93 8.05
C THR A 96 8.16 -5.06 7.64
N PRO A 97 8.00 -4.04 6.77
CA PRO A 97 9.13 -3.19 6.40
C PRO A 97 9.72 -2.41 7.56
N GLU A 98 8.89 -1.96 8.51
CA GLU A 98 9.35 -1.26 9.70
C GLU A 98 10.19 -2.18 10.59
N TYR A 99 9.73 -3.41 10.75
CA TYR A 99 10.43 -4.41 11.54
C TYR A 99 11.79 -4.77 10.91
N GLU A 100 11.83 -4.99 9.62
CA GLU A 100 13.07 -5.27 8.88
C GLU A 100 14.06 -4.11 9.01
N SER A 101 13.59 -2.89 8.90
CA SER A 101 14.43 -1.71 9.06
C SER A 101 15.04 -1.64 10.45
N ARG A 102 14.30 -1.96 11.49
CA ARG A 102 14.81 -2.01 12.87
C ARG A 102 15.90 -3.07 13.04
N ILE A 103 15.68 -4.24 12.45
CA ILE A 103 16.67 -5.32 12.50
C ILE A 103 17.97 -4.88 11.79
N ASP A 104 17.86 -4.25 10.63
CA ASP A 104 19.01 -3.74 9.89
C ASP A 104 19.78 -2.70 10.71
N GLN A 105 19.10 -1.81 11.40
CA GLN A 105 19.72 -0.83 12.28
C GLN A 105 20.46 -1.48 13.45
N LEU A 106 19.86 -2.52 14.04
CA LEU A 106 20.50 -3.26 15.11
C LEU A 106 21.76 -3.98 14.64
N ILE A 107 21.70 -4.58 13.47
CA ILE A 107 22.87 -5.24 12.87
C ILE A 107 23.99 -4.24 12.62
N LYS A 108 23.68 -3.06 12.11
CA LYS A 108 24.66 -1.99 11.91
C LYS A 108 25.32 -1.57 13.23
N ARG A 109 24.54 -1.42 14.28
CA ARG A 109 25.07 -1.05 15.61
C ARG A 109 25.99 -2.12 16.15
N LEU A 110 25.64 -3.39 15.99
CA LEU A 110 26.48 -4.50 16.41
C LEU A 110 27.82 -4.53 15.67
N LYS A 111 27.79 -4.25 14.36
CA LYS A 111 29.02 -4.18 13.56
C LYS A 111 29.91 -3.00 13.96
N ASP A 112 29.30 -1.86 14.28
CA ASP A 112 30.05 -0.68 14.72
C ASP A 112 30.67 -0.88 16.10
N ASP A 113 30.01 -1.66 16.97
CA ASP A 113 30.53 -1.96 18.32
C ASP A 113 31.65 -3.00 18.32
N GLU A 114 31.82 -3.75 17.22
CA GLU A 114 32.89 -4.74 17.07
C GLU A 114 34.23 -4.12 16.63
N LYS A 115 34.24 -2.85 16.37
CA LYS A 115 35.48 -2.12 16.06
C LYS A 115 36.10 -1.63 17.37
#